data_00e1b2dee6e61dd656e6194bfd79a7d1
#
_entry.id   00e1b2dee6e61dd656e6194bfd79a7d1
#
_cell.length_a   1.000
_cell.length_b   1.000
_cell.length_c   1.000
_cell.angle_alpha   90.00
_cell.angle_beta   90.00
_cell.angle_gamma   90.00
#
_symmetry.space_group_name_H-M   'P 1'
#
loop_
_entity.id
_entity.type
_entity.pdbx_description
1 polymer ?
#
loop_
_entity_poly.entity_id
_entity_poly.type
_entity_poly.pdbx_seq_one_letter_code
_entity_poly.pdbx_strand_id
1 'polypeptide(L)'
;MKKIFLITPFNQERAVVRAVAADALKKADPNAELLLMENTQASGRTVLEVLYEAIETSDLIICDVSEANLNVMYELGYAHALKRPVIVISEQTDLVPFDLRGVQSLIYDKNRLQGEFSARLSTLISEALTNPEKFSSKPHTDTTVNKVFISYSHRDASYLERLMVHLKPLEKEGLVDTWVDTRLRAGDRWKDTIEYELQKARIAILLITADFLASDFIVDNELPPILLNAEARGTKIVPVILKPCRFTRDPNLSEFQAINDPSSPLI
;
A
#
# COMPACT_ATOMS: atom_id res chain seq x y z
N MET A 1 23.43 -16.63 -15.79
CA MET A 1 22.62 -17.54 -14.97
C MET A 1 21.85 -16.68 -14.00
N LYS A 2 20.53 -16.80 -13.98
CA LYS A 2 19.66 -16.02 -13.08
C LYS A 2 19.79 -16.54 -11.66
N LYS A 3 19.84 -15.63 -10.68
CA LYS A 3 19.96 -15.95 -9.24
C LYS A 3 18.69 -15.57 -8.51
N ILE A 4 18.09 -16.51 -7.82
CA ILE A 4 16.89 -16.31 -7.03
C ILE A 4 17.21 -16.58 -5.57
N PHE A 5 16.98 -15.61 -4.69
CA PHE A 5 17.22 -15.75 -3.26
C PHE A 5 15.92 -16.03 -2.53
N LEU A 6 15.88 -17.11 -1.75
CA LEU A 6 14.73 -17.46 -0.90
C LEU A 6 14.99 -17.02 0.53
N ILE A 7 14.23 -16.04 0.98
CA ILE A 7 14.14 -15.56 2.36
C ILE A 7 13.03 -16.37 3.06
N THR A 8 13.41 -17.14 4.07
CA THR A 8 12.47 -17.98 4.83
C THR A 8 12.98 -18.17 6.25
N PRO A 9 12.10 -18.32 7.26
CA PRO A 9 12.54 -18.67 8.61
C PRO A 9 13.43 -19.92 8.63
N PHE A 10 14.48 -19.85 9.42
CA PHE A 10 15.46 -20.93 9.51
C PHE A 10 14.99 -22.02 10.48
N ASN A 11 14.03 -22.84 10.05
CA ASN A 11 13.52 -23.98 10.82
C ASN A 11 13.22 -25.18 9.92
N GLN A 12 13.04 -26.35 10.53
CA GLN A 12 12.77 -27.60 9.80
C GLN A 12 11.38 -27.61 9.14
N GLU A 13 10.41 -26.89 9.69
CA GLU A 13 9.04 -26.83 9.15
C GLU A 13 9.02 -26.20 7.75
N ARG A 14 9.97 -25.32 7.44
CA ARG A 14 10.10 -24.65 6.13
C ARG A 14 10.91 -25.46 5.09
N ALA A 15 11.40 -26.64 5.43
CA ALA A 15 12.09 -27.50 4.47
C ALA A 15 11.24 -27.86 3.25
N VAL A 16 9.93 -28.09 3.46
CA VAL A 16 8.99 -28.39 2.37
C VAL A 16 8.80 -27.17 1.46
N VAL A 17 8.69 -25.96 2.03
CA VAL A 17 8.58 -24.72 1.25
C VAL A 17 9.84 -24.51 0.39
N ARG A 18 11.03 -24.73 0.95
CA ARG A 18 12.30 -24.66 0.21
C ARG A 18 12.35 -25.65 -0.95
N ALA A 19 11.93 -26.90 -0.72
CA ALA A 19 11.89 -27.91 -1.77
C ALA A 19 10.90 -27.57 -2.90
N VAL A 20 9.72 -27.06 -2.56
CA VAL A 20 8.70 -26.64 -3.54
C VAL A 20 9.15 -25.39 -4.30
N ALA A 21 9.80 -24.44 -3.65
CA ALA A 21 10.37 -23.27 -4.32
C ALA A 21 11.45 -23.68 -5.34
N ALA A 22 12.32 -24.64 -4.96
CA ALA A 22 13.34 -25.19 -5.85
C ALA A 22 12.73 -25.92 -7.08
N ASP A 23 11.66 -26.70 -6.86
CA ASP A 23 10.94 -27.37 -7.96
C ASP A 23 10.23 -26.36 -8.88
N ALA A 24 9.56 -25.34 -8.30
CA ALA A 24 8.91 -24.28 -9.05
C ALA A 24 9.91 -23.49 -9.89
N LEU A 25 11.11 -23.20 -9.34
CA LEU A 25 12.18 -22.53 -10.07
C LEU A 25 12.68 -23.35 -11.24
N LYS A 26 12.95 -24.63 -11.05
CA LYS A 26 13.39 -25.52 -12.14
C LYS A 26 12.39 -25.60 -13.29
N LYS A 27 11.08 -25.52 -12.99
CA LYS A 27 10.02 -25.46 -13.98
C LYS A 27 9.98 -24.12 -14.71
N ALA A 28 10.26 -23.02 -14.00
CA ALA A 28 10.25 -21.66 -14.56
C ALA A 28 11.48 -21.38 -15.42
N ASP A 29 12.66 -21.69 -14.91
CA ASP A 29 13.97 -21.54 -15.58
C ASP A 29 14.92 -22.65 -15.10
N PRO A 30 15.14 -23.70 -15.90
CA PRO A 30 16.03 -24.82 -15.55
C PRO A 30 17.51 -24.41 -15.32
N ASN A 31 17.91 -23.24 -15.84
CA ASN A 31 19.29 -22.74 -15.72
C ASN A 31 19.46 -21.75 -14.55
N ALA A 32 18.39 -21.42 -13.83
CA ALA A 32 18.47 -20.51 -12.71
C ALA A 32 18.97 -21.21 -11.43
N GLU A 33 19.61 -20.46 -10.56
CA GLU A 33 20.15 -20.90 -9.28
C GLU A 33 19.28 -20.41 -8.12
N LEU A 34 18.91 -21.33 -7.21
CA LEU A 34 18.28 -20.99 -5.94
C LEU A 34 19.32 -20.78 -4.86
N LEU A 35 19.43 -19.59 -4.34
CA LEU A 35 20.29 -19.25 -3.21
C LEU A 35 19.52 -19.39 -1.90
N LEU A 36 20.10 -20.09 -0.95
CA LEU A 36 19.61 -20.24 0.43
C LEU A 36 20.74 -19.81 1.37
N MET A 37 20.41 -19.13 2.47
CA MET A 37 21.42 -18.76 3.48
C MET A 37 22.19 -19.98 4.02
N GLU A 38 21.55 -21.14 4.12
CA GLU A 38 22.18 -22.40 4.55
C GLU A 38 23.34 -22.83 3.65
N ASN A 39 23.29 -22.49 2.38
CA ASN A 39 24.27 -22.92 1.38
C ASN A 39 25.41 -21.91 1.20
N THR A 40 25.33 -20.75 1.83
CA THR A 40 26.31 -19.69 1.73
C THR A 40 27.35 -19.85 2.85
N GLN A 41 28.49 -20.46 2.52
CA GLN A 41 29.60 -20.61 3.47
C GLN A 41 30.31 -19.25 3.64
N ALA A 42 30.22 -18.71 4.85
CA ALA A 42 30.92 -17.48 5.23
C ALA A 42 32.39 -17.74 5.55
N SER A 43 33.22 -18.00 4.53
CA SER A 43 34.66 -18.10 4.72
C SER A 43 35.26 -16.75 5.14
N GLY A 44 35.27 -16.47 6.44
CA GLY A 44 35.81 -15.24 7.03
C GLY A 44 34.96 -14.00 6.92
N ARG A 45 33.67 -14.11 6.46
CA ARG A 45 32.71 -13.02 6.32
C ARG A 45 31.62 -13.14 7.39
N THR A 46 31.01 -12.01 7.76
CA THR A 46 29.88 -12.02 8.65
C THR A 46 28.60 -12.52 7.94
N VAL A 47 27.64 -13.05 8.69
CA VAL A 47 26.34 -13.48 8.15
C VAL A 47 25.64 -12.33 7.43
N LEU A 48 25.74 -11.10 7.94
CA LEU A 48 25.17 -9.91 7.34
C LEU A 48 25.78 -9.56 5.97
N GLU A 49 27.11 -9.65 5.82
CA GLU A 49 27.78 -9.39 4.54
C GLU A 49 27.33 -10.38 3.46
N VAL A 50 27.18 -11.64 3.84
CA VAL A 50 26.72 -12.70 2.93
C VAL A 50 25.25 -12.48 2.55
N LEU A 51 24.42 -12.10 3.51
CA LEU A 51 23.02 -11.78 3.30
C LEU A 51 22.84 -10.60 2.34
N TYR A 52 23.57 -9.50 2.58
CA TYR A 52 23.48 -8.31 1.74
C TYR A 52 23.90 -8.63 0.31
N GLU A 53 25.01 -9.35 0.11
CA GLU A 53 25.45 -9.77 -1.22
C GLU A 53 24.39 -10.65 -1.91
N ALA A 54 23.79 -11.61 -1.19
CA ALA A 54 22.75 -12.47 -1.73
C ALA A 54 21.54 -11.65 -2.20
N ILE A 55 21.09 -10.66 -1.42
CA ILE A 55 19.98 -9.76 -1.79
C ILE A 55 20.39 -8.85 -2.95
N GLU A 56 21.60 -8.25 -2.91
CA GLU A 56 22.08 -7.30 -3.91
C GLU A 56 22.33 -7.94 -5.27
N THR A 57 22.73 -9.20 -5.31
CA THR A 57 23.10 -9.90 -6.57
C THR A 57 21.98 -10.74 -7.16
N SER A 58 20.87 -10.94 -6.43
CA SER A 58 19.75 -11.75 -6.91
C SER A 58 18.90 -11.03 -7.95
N ASP A 59 18.48 -11.72 -8.99
CA ASP A 59 17.53 -11.21 -10.01
C ASP A 59 16.10 -11.20 -9.50
N LEU A 60 15.77 -12.07 -8.52
CA LEU A 60 14.45 -12.19 -7.90
C LEU A 60 14.60 -12.66 -6.45
N ILE A 61 13.74 -12.19 -5.58
CA ILE A 61 13.63 -12.65 -4.20
C ILE A 61 12.25 -13.29 -3.99
N ILE A 62 12.23 -14.45 -3.35
CA ILE A 62 11.01 -15.09 -2.84
C ILE A 62 11.07 -14.97 -1.32
N CYS A 63 10.05 -14.38 -0.70
CA CYS A 63 10.04 -14.11 0.74
C CYS A 63 8.84 -14.78 1.40
N ASP A 64 9.08 -15.71 2.33
CA ASP A 64 8.06 -16.39 3.12
C ASP A 64 7.79 -15.64 4.42
N VAL A 65 6.64 -14.97 4.49
CA VAL A 65 6.22 -14.16 5.63
C VAL A 65 5.21 -14.89 6.55
N SER A 66 5.06 -16.18 6.41
CA SER A 66 4.08 -17.00 7.18
C SER A 66 4.31 -17.00 8.69
N GLU A 67 5.49 -16.62 9.14
CA GLU A 67 5.80 -16.36 10.52
C GLU A 67 6.14 -14.89 10.71
N ALA A 68 5.74 -14.29 11.82
CA ALA A 68 6.14 -12.93 12.17
C ALA A 68 7.62 -12.87 12.58
N ASN A 69 8.51 -13.34 11.69
CA ASN A 69 9.94 -13.43 11.95
C ASN A 69 10.63 -12.10 11.66
N LEU A 70 11.24 -11.50 12.67
CA LEU A 70 11.88 -10.19 12.58
C LEU A 70 13.03 -10.17 11.58
N ASN A 71 13.80 -11.26 11.44
CA ASN A 71 14.90 -11.34 10.47
C ASN A 71 14.36 -11.33 9.04
N VAL A 72 13.31 -12.12 8.76
CA VAL A 72 12.63 -12.14 7.46
C VAL A 72 12.11 -10.74 7.10
N MET A 73 11.49 -10.03 8.07
CA MET A 73 11.00 -8.67 7.83
C MET A 73 12.14 -7.67 7.58
N TYR A 74 13.26 -7.80 8.28
CA TYR A 74 14.45 -6.97 8.06
C TYR A 74 15.04 -7.19 6.65
N GLU A 75 15.20 -8.46 6.25
CA GLU A 75 15.71 -8.87 4.94
C GLU A 75 14.80 -8.39 3.80
N LEU A 76 13.48 -8.54 3.98
CA LEU A 76 12.47 -8.06 3.04
C LEU A 76 12.49 -6.54 2.91
N GLY A 77 12.62 -5.82 4.03
CA GLY A 77 12.76 -4.36 4.04
C GLY A 77 14.01 -3.89 3.28
N TYR A 78 15.15 -4.59 3.45
CA TYR A 78 16.36 -4.29 2.72
C TYR A 78 16.23 -4.57 1.22
N ALA A 79 15.59 -5.69 0.83
CA ALA A 79 15.29 -6.01 -0.55
C ALA A 79 14.43 -4.93 -1.22
N HIS A 80 13.40 -4.45 -0.52
CA HIS A 80 12.54 -3.37 -0.98
C HIS A 80 13.30 -2.04 -1.13
N ALA A 81 14.17 -1.68 -0.19
CA ALA A 81 14.99 -0.48 -0.27
C ALA A 81 15.89 -0.48 -1.52
N LEU A 82 16.38 -1.65 -1.91
CA LEU A 82 17.18 -1.85 -3.13
C LEU A 82 16.32 -2.03 -4.40
N LYS A 83 15.00 -1.93 -4.30
CA LYS A 83 14.06 -2.12 -5.43
C LYS A 83 14.19 -3.48 -6.10
N ARG A 84 14.57 -4.50 -5.36
CA ARG A 84 14.63 -5.86 -5.91
C ARG A 84 13.24 -6.39 -6.23
N PRO A 85 13.08 -7.17 -7.31
CA PRO A 85 11.85 -7.89 -7.56
C PRO A 85 11.58 -8.89 -6.43
N VAL A 86 10.37 -8.86 -5.84
CA VAL A 86 9.99 -9.73 -4.73
C VAL A 86 8.65 -10.41 -5.02
N ILE A 87 8.59 -11.71 -4.77
CA ILE A 87 7.35 -12.48 -4.64
C ILE A 87 7.19 -12.81 -3.15
N VAL A 88 6.10 -12.33 -2.55
CA VAL A 88 5.77 -12.68 -1.17
C VAL A 88 4.93 -13.95 -1.15
N ILE A 89 5.29 -14.91 -0.32
CA ILE A 89 4.49 -16.12 -0.07
C ILE A 89 4.08 -16.17 1.40
N SER A 90 2.88 -16.69 1.68
CA SER A 90 2.36 -16.78 3.05
C SER A 90 1.35 -17.90 3.19
N GLU A 91 1.24 -18.49 4.39
CA GLU A 91 0.20 -19.46 4.72
C GLU A 91 -1.19 -18.80 4.85
N GLN A 92 -1.26 -17.54 5.24
CA GLN A 92 -2.51 -16.83 5.47
C GLN A 92 -2.40 -15.38 5.01
N THR A 93 -3.52 -14.83 4.56
CA THR A 93 -3.57 -13.45 4.02
C THR A 93 -3.33 -12.39 5.10
N ASP A 94 -3.77 -12.62 6.31
CA ASP A 94 -3.63 -11.71 7.46
C ASP A 94 -2.20 -11.67 8.01
N LEU A 95 -1.37 -12.67 7.72
CA LEU A 95 0.05 -12.67 8.04
C LEU A 95 0.88 -11.77 7.10
N VAL A 96 0.34 -11.42 5.94
CA VAL A 96 0.99 -10.45 5.04
C VAL A 96 0.77 -9.05 5.61
N PRO A 97 1.85 -8.33 6.00
CA PRO A 97 1.75 -6.97 6.49
C PRO A 97 0.92 -6.09 5.54
N PHE A 98 0.12 -5.18 6.10
CA PHE A 98 -0.81 -4.37 5.28
C PHE A 98 -0.07 -3.54 4.23
N ASP A 99 1.13 -3.06 4.53
CA ASP A 99 2.00 -2.30 3.61
C ASP A 99 2.46 -3.13 2.40
N LEU A 100 2.41 -4.47 2.51
CA LEU A 100 2.79 -5.40 1.46
C LEU A 100 1.60 -5.92 0.64
N ARG A 101 0.36 -5.59 0.99
CA ARG A 101 -0.84 -6.08 0.28
C ARG A 101 -0.92 -5.63 -1.19
N GLY A 102 -0.16 -4.61 -1.58
CA GLY A 102 0.01 -4.18 -2.97
C GLY A 102 1.13 -4.91 -3.74
N VAL A 103 1.93 -5.74 -3.06
CA VAL A 103 2.99 -6.56 -3.67
C VAL A 103 2.39 -7.89 -4.13
N GLN A 104 2.94 -8.47 -5.21
CA GLN A 104 2.52 -9.79 -5.69
C GLN A 104 2.71 -10.83 -4.59
N SER A 105 1.59 -11.28 -4.01
CA SER A 105 1.58 -12.27 -2.94
C SER A 105 0.85 -13.55 -3.35
N LEU A 106 1.39 -14.69 -2.93
CA LEU A 106 0.80 -16.01 -3.17
C LEU A 106 0.55 -16.70 -1.84
N ILE A 107 -0.72 -16.97 -1.55
CA ILE A 107 -1.12 -17.68 -0.35
C ILE A 107 -1.09 -19.18 -0.62
N TYR A 108 -0.57 -19.95 0.35
CA TYR A 108 -0.47 -21.41 0.26
C TYR A 108 -1.02 -22.13 1.49
N ASP A 109 -1.50 -23.34 1.27
CA ASP A 109 -1.82 -24.29 2.33
C ASP A 109 -0.60 -25.21 2.55
N LYS A 110 -0.03 -25.24 3.75
CA LYS A 110 1.14 -26.07 4.07
C LYS A 110 0.94 -27.56 3.82
N ASN A 111 -0.31 -28.04 3.81
CA ASN A 111 -0.66 -29.41 3.52
C ASN A 111 -0.84 -29.68 2.01
N ARG A 112 -0.84 -28.64 1.15
CA ARG A 112 -1.08 -28.70 -0.29
C ARG A 112 -0.07 -27.89 -1.11
N LEU A 113 1.18 -27.87 -0.66
CA LEU A 113 2.25 -27.10 -1.32
C LEU A 113 2.61 -27.64 -2.71
N GLN A 114 2.45 -28.93 -2.95
CA GLN A 114 2.66 -29.52 -4.28
C GLN A 114 1.41 -29.35 -5.16
N GLY A 115 1.60 -29.34 -6.46
CA GLY A 115 0.50 -29.17 -7.42
C GLY A 115 0.21 -27.71 -7.73
N GLU A 116 -0.95 -27.22 -7.31
CA GLU A 116 -1.42 -25.87 -7.69
C GLU A 116 -0.48 -24.75 -7.22
N PHE A 117 -0.05 -24.78 -5.97
CA PHE A 117 0.86 -23.76 -5.45
C PHE A 117 2.19 -23.74 -6.20
N SER A 118 2.84 -24.92 -6.39
CA SER A 118 4.09 -25.03 -7.16
C SER A 118 3.93 -24.50 -8.60
N ALA A 119 2.81 -24.82 -9.26
CA ALA A 119 2.53 -24.34 -10.62
C ALA A 119 2.34 -22.83 -10.67
N ARG A 120 1.56 -22.26 -9.74
CA ARG A 120 1.35 -20.80 -9.64
C ARG A 120 2.65 -20.07 -9.31
N LEU A 121 3.45 -20.60 -8.39
CA LEU A 121 4.76 -20.02 -8.04
C LEU A 121 5.70 -20.05 -9.25
N SER A 122 5.75 -21.15 -9.99
CA SER A 122 6.55 -21.25 -11.22
C SER A 122 6.13 -20.20 -12.26
N THR A 123 4.83 -19.96 -12.44
CA THR A 123 4.31 -18.94 -13.35
C THR A 123 4.74 -17.55 -12.90
N LEU A 124 4.61 -17.22 -11.59
CA LEU A 124 5.03 -15.93 -11.05
C LEU A 124 6.55 -15.72 -11.18
N ILE A 125 7.36 -16.75 -10.94
CA ILE A 125 8.81 -16.70 -11.15
C ILE A 125 9.12 -16.36 -12.61
N SER A 126 8.51 -17.05 -13.57
CA SER A 126 8.72 -16.78 -15.00
C SER A 126 8.32 -15.35 -15.38
N GLU A 127 7.20 -14.87 -14.84
CA GLU A 127 6.74 -13.49 -15.06
C GLU A 127 7.70 -12.48 -14.43
N ALA A 128 8.17 -12.71 -13.21
CA ALA A 128 9.08 -11.81 -12.51
C ALA A 128 10.46 -11.71 -13.19
N LEU A 129 10.96 -12.83 -13.75
CA LEU A 129 12.21 -12.84 -14.49
C LEU A 129 12.12 -12.14 -15.85
N THR A 130 10.89 -12.09 -16.42
CA THR A 130 10.62 -11.43 -17.71
C THR A 130 10.28 -9.96 -17.54
N ASN A 131 9.54 -9.60 -16.50
CA ASN A 131 9.05 -8.25 -16.21
C ASN A 131 9.35 -7.86 -14.75
N PRO A 132 10.62 -7.71 -14.36
CA PRO A 132 11.02 -7.49 -12.98
C PRO A 132 10.44 -6.20 -12.36
N GLU A 133 10.15 -5.19 -13.16
CA GLU A 133 9.56 -3.92 -12.70
C GLU A 133 8.16 -4.06 -12.10
N LYS A 134 7.41 -5.10 -12.44
CA LYS A 134 6.10 -5.40 -11.84
C LYS A 134 6.22 -5.98 -10.43
N PHE A 135 7.36 -6.58 -10.12
CA PHE A 135 7.64 -7.25 -8.86
C PHE A 135 8.62 -6.46 -7.98
N SER A 136 9.23 -5.44 -8.54
CA SER A 136 10.04 -4.51 -7.75
C SER A 136 9.10 -3.65 -6.93
N SER A 137 9.38 -3.58 -5.62
CA SER A 137 8.75 -2.54 -4.83
C SER A 137 9.05 -1.23 -5.55
N LYS A 138 8.03 -0.63 -6.12
CA LYS A 138 8.16 0.78 -6.39
C LYS A 138 8.54 1.35 -5.04
N PRO A 139 9.67 2.08 -4.90
CA PRO A 139 9.86 2.76 -3.65
C PRO A 139 8.55 3.49 -3.40
N HIS A 140 8.15 3.59 -2.16
CA HIS A 140 7.35 4.72 -1.72
C HIS A 140 8.22 6.01 -1.79
N THR A 141 8.90 6.25 -2.91
CA THR A 141 8.72 7.46 -3.62
C THR A 141 7.33 7.31 -4.19
N ASP A 142 6.36 7.33 -3.32
CA ASP A 142 5.17 8.01 -3.63
C ASP A 142 5.57 9.46 -3.94
N THR A 143 6.07 9.64 -5.15
CA THR A 143 5.66 10.73 -6.01
C THR A 143 4.29 10.39 -6.59
N THR A 144 3.49 9.60 -5.94
CA THR A 144 2.07 9.76 -5.97
C THR A 144 1.89 11.02 -5.15
N VAL A 145 1.93 12.13 -5.84
CA VAL A 145 1.33 13.38 -5.44
C VAL A 145 0.17 12.99 -4.53
N ASN A 146 0.29 13.25 -3.21
CA ASN A 146 -0.70 12.82 -2.25
C ASN A 146 -2.04 13.33 -2.72
N LYS A 147 -2.89 12.42 -3.23
CA LYS A 147 -4.18 12.83 -3.74
C LYS A 147 -5.04 13.24 -2.57
N VAL A 148 -5.41 14.50 -2.57
CA VAL A 148 -6.18 15.14 -1.52
C VAL A 148 -7.58 15.41 -2.05
N PHE A 149 -8.55 14.69 -1.53
CA PHE A 149 -9.96 14.98 -1.78
C PHE A 149 -10.42 16.06 -0.80
N ILE A 150 -11.10 17.10 -1.30
CA ILE A 150 -11.65 18.17 -0.46
C ILE A 150 -13.16 18.18 -0.61
N SER A 151 -13.86 17.85 0.48
CA SER A 151 -15.32 17.92 0.59
C SER A 151 -15.73 19.20 1.33
N TYR A 152 -16.68 19.91 0.78
CA TYR A 152 -17.15 21.19 1.31
C TYR A 152 -18.58 21.47 0.87
N SER A 153 -19.33 22.29 1.61
CA SER A 153 -20.61 22.81 1.14
C SER A 153 -20.39 23.91 0.09
N HIS A 154 -21.11 23.88 -1.03
CA HIS A 154 -21.03 24.94 -2.05
C HIS A 154 -21.30 26.35 -1.49
N ARG A 155 -22.01 26.45 -0.36
CA ARG A 155 -22.20 27.72 0.35
C ARG A 155 -20.93 28.26 0.98
N ASP A 156 -19.93 27.41 1.15
CA ASP A 156 -18.64 27.72 1.77
C ASP A 156 -17.51 27.83 0.72
N ALA A 157 -17.83 28.02 -0.57
CA ALA A 157 -16.86 28.07 -1.67
C ALA A 157 -15.73 29.09 -1.46
N SER A 158 -15.98 30.22 -0.81
CA SER A 158 -14.96 31.23 -0.51
C SER A 158 -13.84 30.71 0.41
N TYR A 159 -14.16 29.79 1.33
CA TYR A 159 -13.16 29.14 2.20
C TYR A 159 -12.33 28.11 1.45
N LEU A 160 -12.98 27.36 0.54
CA LEU A 160 -12.25 26.48 -0.37
C LEU A 160 -11.24 27.28 -1.22
N GLU A 161 -11.66 28.38 -1.83
CA GLU A 161 -10.75 29.22 -2.63
C GLU A 161 -9.54 29.67 -1.82
N ARG A 162 -9.73 30.08 -0.57
CA ARG A 162 -8.64 30.45 0.33
C ARG A 162 -7.71 29.29 0.64
N LEU A 163 -8.26 28.10 0.93
CA LEU A 163 -7.48 26.89 1.14
C LEU A 163 -6.66 26.54 -0.11
N MET A 164 -7.25 26.61 -1.29
CA MET A 164 -6.58 26.31 -2.55
C MET A 164 -5.38 27.25 -2.82
N VAL A 165 -5.45 28.52 -2.40
CA VAL A 165 -4.31 29.44 -2.47
C VAL A 165 -3.13 28.92 -1.64
N HIS A 166 -3.39 28.39 -0.45
CA HIS A 166 -2.34 27.82 0.43
C HIS A 166 -1.81 26.46 -0.05
N LEU A 167 -2.64 25.66 -0.71
CA LEU A 167 -2.21 24.36 -1.25
C LEU A 167 -1.44 24.52 -2.58
N LYS A 168 -1.59 25.64 -3.28
CA LYS A 168 -0.98 25.86 -4.60
C LYS A 168 0.55 25.71 -4.65
N PRO A 169 1.33 26.19 -3.68
CA PRO A 169 2.77 25.93 -3.62
C PRO A 169 3.07 24.43 -3.57
N LEU A 170 2.35 23.67 -2.73
CA LEU A 170 2.54 22.22 -2.57
C LEU A 170 2.17 21.44 -3.86
N GLU A 171 1.14 21.90 -4.58
CA GLU A 171 0.82 21.37 -5.92
C GLU A 171 1.94 21.61 -6.93
N LYS A 172 2.54 22.82 -6.93
CA LYS A 172 3.65 23.16 -7.81
C LYS A 172 4.92 22.35 -7.53
N GLU A 173 5.13 22.00 -6.27
CA GLU A 173 6.23 21.15 -5.82
C GLU A 173 5.96 19.67 -6.06
N GLY A 174 4.74 19.30 -6.53
CA GLY A 174 4.35 17.92 -6.77
C GLY A 174 4.11 17.11 -5.48
N LEU A 175 3.92 17.77 -4.34
CA LEU A 175 3.69 17.12 -3.04
C LEU A 175 2.24 16.69 -2.83
N VAL A 176 1.29 17.42 -3.44
CA VAL A 176 -0.15 17.14 -3.38
C VAL A 176 -0.82 17.32 -4.74
N ASP A 177 -1.85 16.53 -5.01
CA ASP A 177 -2.80 16.69 -6.11
C ASP A 177 -4.19 16.84 -5.51
N THR A 178 -4.72 18.07 -5.53
CA THR A 178 -6.02 18.36 -4.92
C THR A 178 -7.15 18.07 -5.91
N TRP A 179 -8.17 17.39 -5.44
CA TRP A 179 -9.42 17.19 -6.16
C TRP A 179 -10.60 17.77 -5.39
N VAL A 180 -11.45 18.50 -6.11
CA VAL A 180 -12.70 19.09 -5.62
C VAL A 180 -13.81 18.88 -6.66
N ASP A 181 -15.06 18.83 -6.24
CA ASP A 181 -16.22 18.56 -7.11
C ASP A 181 -16.41 19.61 -8.23
N THR A 182 -15.90 20.83 -8.05
CA THR A 182 -15.89 21.87 -9.09
C THR A 182 -15.12 21.49 -10.37
N ARG A 183 -14.37 20.38 -10.36
CA ARG A 183 -13.71 19.83 -11.56
C ARG A 183 -14.61 18.99 -12.45
N LEU A 184 -15.86 18.69 -12.01
CA LEU A 184 -16.85 18.00 -12.82
C LEU A 184 -17.31 18.84 -14.00
N ARG A 185 -17.37 18.21 -15.18
CA ARG A 185 -17.83 18.85 -16.42
C ARG A 185 -19.24 18.44 -16.75
N ALA A 186 -19.99 19.27 -17.47
CA ALA A 186 -21.30 18.90 -17.98
C ALA A 186 -21.20 17.65 -18.87
N GLY A 187 -21.96 16.60 -18.50
CA GLY A 187 -21.92 15.29 -19.17
C GLY A 187 -21.15 14.20 -18.44
N ASP A 188 -20.36 14.54 -17.42
CA ASP A 188 -19.71 13.53 -16.57
C ASP A 188 -20.75 12.75 -15.75
N ARG A 189 -20.48 11.46 -15.58
CA ARG A 189 -21.17 10.64 -14.57
C ARG A 189 -20.59 11.01 -13.21
N TRP A 190 -21.11 12.06 -12.62
CA TRP A 190 -20.56 12.67 -11.42
C TRP A 190 -20.33 11.68 -10.26
N LYS A 191 -21.26 10.74 -10.07
CA LYS A 191 -21.16 9.75 -9.00
C LYS A 191 -19.97 8.81 -9.21
N ASP A 192 -19.82 8.27 -10.41
CA ASP A 192 -18.72 7.37 -10.76
C ASP A 192 -17.36 8.10 -10.65
N THR A 193 -17.34 9.39 -11.02
CA THR A 193 -16.13 10.23 -10.95
C THR A 193 -15.73 10.52 -9.51
N ILE A 194 -16.69 10.89 -8.66
CA ILE A 194 -16.43 11.13 -7.22
C ILE A 194 -15.93 9.85 -6.56
N GLU A 195 -16.60 8.71 -6.76
CA GLU A 195 -16.18 7.42 -6.21
C GLU A 195 -14.76 7.04 -6.66
N TYR A 196 -14.46 7.23 -7.94
CA TYR A 196 -13.13 6.94 -8.49
C TYR A 196 -12.04 7.84 -7.88
N GLU A 197 -12.30 9.15 -7.71
CA GLU A 197 -11.36 10.09 -7.13
C GLU A 197 -11.16 9.83 -5.62
N LEU A 198 -12.25 9.50 -4.91
CA LEU A 198 -12.21 9.10 -3.51
C LEU A 198 -11.41 7.82 -3.30
N GLN A 199 -11.55 6.82 -4.19
CA GLN A 199 -10.78 5.58 -4.11
C GLN A 199 -9.27 5.80 -4.22
N LYS A 200 -8.83 6.90 -4.82
CA LYS A 200 -7.43 7.27 -4.97
C LYS A 200 -6.93 8.23 -3.90
N ALA A 201 -7.84 8.84 -3.15
CA ALA A 201 -7.49 9.81 -2.14
C ALA A 201 -6.75 9.15 -0.97
N ARG A 202 -5.62 9.72 -0.59
CA ARG A 202 -4.90 9.38 0.64
C ARG A 202 -5.29 10.24 1.81
N ILE A 203 -5.75 11.46 1.51
CA ILE A 203 -6.21 12.43 2.49
C ILE A 203 -7.57 12.93 2.02
N ALA A 204 -8.54 12.98 2.93
CA ALA A 204 -9.82 13.62 2.75
C ALA A 204 -9.94 14.79 3.71
N ILE A 205 -9.86 16.03 3.20
CA ILE A 205 -10.10 17.24 3.98
C ILE A 205 -11.58 17.55 3.94
N LEU A 206 -12.20 17.69 5.11
CA LEU A 206 -13.60 18.00 5.26
C LEU A 206 -13.73 19.41 5.84
N LEU A 207 -14.27 20.36 5.07
CA LEU A 207 -14.51 21.74 5.53
C LEU A 207 -15.85 21.80 6.27
N ILE A 208 -15.80 21.62 7.57
CA ILE A 208 -17.00 21.41 8.41
C ILE A 208 -17.65 22.74 8.81
N THR A 209 -18.90 22.89 8.45
CA THR A 209 -19.82 23.96 8.84
C THR A 209 -21.19 23.39 9.11
N ALA A 210 -22.14 24.21 9.56
CA ALA A 210 -23.54 23.80 9.65
C ALA A 210 -24.14 23.48 8.26
N ASP A 211 -23.72 24.22 7.21
CA ASP A 211 -24.16 23.97 5.83
C ASP A 211 -23.57 22.65 5.27
N PHE A 212 -22.35 22.28 5.67
CA PHE A 212 -21.76 20.99 5.34
C PHE A 212 -22.56 19.83 5.93
N LEU A 213 -22.85 19.89 7.24
CA LEU A 213 -23.59 18.86 7.96
C LEU A 213 -25.06 18.76 7.54
N ALA A 214 -25.62 19.82 6.94
CA ALA A 214 -26.99 19.88 6.45
C ALA A 214 -27.12 19.51 4.95
N SER A 215 -26.02 19.18 4.28
CA SER A 215 -26.01 18.82 2.86
C SER A 215 -26.36 17.35 2.68
N ASP A 216 -27.56 17.04 2.21
CA ASP A 216 -27.98 15.67 1.87
C ASP A 216 -27.02 15.04 0.84
N PHE A 217 -26.51 15.83 -0.10
CA PHE A 217 -25.54 15.36 -1.09
C PHE A 217 -24.27 14.84 -0.46
N ILE A 218 -23.67 15.59 0.47
CA ILE A 218 -22.43 15.21 1.17
C ILE A 218 -22.71 13.97 2.05
N VAL A 219 -23.77 14.02 2.83
CA VAL A 219 -24.13 12.96 3.79
C VAL A 219 -24.40 11.63 3.08
N ASP A 220 -25.14 11.67 1.95
CA ASP A 220 -25.59 10.47 1.26
C ASP A 220 -24.61 9.95 0.21
N ASN A 221 -23.74 10.82 -0.36
CA ASN A 221 -22.92 10.44 -1.52
C ASN A 221 -21.41 10.58 -1.32
N GLU A 222 -20.93 11.49 -0.46
CA GLU A 222 -19.49 11.68 -0.24
C GLU A 222 -18.98 11.02 1.04
N LEU A 223 -19.67 11.24 2.15
CA LEU A 223 -19.21 10.71 3.44
C LEU A 223 -19.13 9.18 3.49
N PRO A 224 -20.13 8.39 3.02
CA PRO A 224 -20.03 6.94 3.11
C PRO A 224 -18.80 6.35 2.41
N PRO A 225 -18.48 6.71 1.15
CA PRO A 225 -17.25 6.20 0.52
C PRO A 225 -15.97 6.75 1.15
N ILE A 226 -15.96 7.96 1.74
CA ILE A 226 -14.81 8.50 2.49
C ILE A 226 -14.54 7.62 3.72
N LEU A 227 -15.56 7.32 4.51
CA LEU A 227 -15.47 6.49 5.71
C LEU A 227 -15.03 5.07 5.38
N LEU A 228 -15.63 4.45 4.36
CA LEU A 228 -15.25 3.13 3.87
C LEU A 228 -13.77 3.07 3.41
N ASN A 229 -13.29 4.10 2.74
CA ASN A 229 -11.90 4.17 2.31
C ASN A 229 -10.93 4.39 3.49
N ALA A 230 -11.35 5.13 4.53
CA ALA A 230 -10.56 5.28 5.74
C ALA A 230 -10.34 3.91 6.42
N GLU A 231 -11.40 3.11 6.55
CA GLU A 231 -11.33 1.76 7.14
C GLU A 231 -10.56 0.76 6.25
N ALA A 232 -10.87 0.72 4.96
CA ALA A 232 -10.36 -0.32 4.06
C ALA A 232 -8.96 -0.03 3.50
N ARG A 233 -8.56 1.24 3.38
CA ARG A 233 -7.36 1.68 2.67
C ARG A 233 -6.46 2.64 3.46
N GLY A 234 -6.89 3.04 4.66
CA GLY A 234 -6.14 3.97 5.51
C GLY A 234 -6.15 5.42 5.00
N THR A 235 -7.16 5.83 4.23
CA THR A 235 -7.35 7.24 3.86
C THR A 235 -7.48 8.07 5.12
N LYS A 236 -6.62 9.08 5.28
CA LYS A 236 -6.63 9.94 6.46
C LYS A 236 -7.72 11.00 6.34
N ILE A 237 -8.73 10.94 7.22
CA ILE A 237 -9.76 11.95 7.31
C ILE A 237 -9.25 13.12 8.17
N VAL A 238 -9.37 14.34 7.65
CA VAL A 238 -8.90 15.58 8.28
C VAL A 238 -10.08 16.56 8.37
N PRO A 239 -10.88 16.52 9.43
CA PRO A 239 -11.92 17.51 9.66
C PRO A 239 -11.30 18.87 10.03
N VAL A 240 -11.77 19.93 9.38
CA VAL A 240 -11.42 21.32 9.64
C VAL A 240 -12.69 22.07 10.03
N ILE A 241 -12.81 22.47 11.26
CA ILE A 241 -14.00 23.15 11.79
C ILE A 241 -13.92 24.63 11.43
N LEU A 242 -14.65 25.04 10.40
CA LEU A 242 -14.64 26.42 9.93
C LEU A 242 -15.54 27.33 10.77
N LYS A 243 -16.74 26.87 11.07
CA LYS A 243 -17.77 27.63 11.79
C LYS A 243 -18.37 26.82 12.94
N PRO A 244 -18.97 27.46 13.96
CA PRO A 244 -19.70 26.75 15.00
C PRO A 244 -20.76 25.82 14.40
N CYS A 245 -20.70 24.53 14.74
CA CYS A 245 -21.62 23.52 14.24
C CYS A 245 -21.75 22.33 15.19
N ARG A 246 -22.58 21.35 14.86
CA ARG A 246 -22.83 20.18 15.69
C ARG A 246 -21.84 19.02 15.44
N PHE A 247 -20.63 19.29 14.96
CA PHE A 247 -19.61 18.27 14.65
C PHE A 247 -19.41 17.25 15.78
N THR A 248 -19.26 17.69 17.02
CA THR A 248 -19.03 16.81 18.19
C THR A 248 -20.21 15.88 18.52
N ARG A 249 -21.36 16.08 17.89
CA ARG A 249 -22.58 15.25 18.06
C ARG A 249 -22.91 14.46 16.81
N ASP A 250 -22.12 14.59 15.75
CA ASP A 250 -22.30 13.80 14.54
C ASP A 250 -21.81 12.36 14.79
N PRO A 251 -22.63 11.33 14.55
CA PRO A 251 -22.30 9.95 14.89
C PRO A 251 -21.14 9.37 14.07
N ASN A 252 -20.90 9.90 12.87
CA ASN A 252 -19.91 9.38 11.93
C ASN A 252 -18.61 10.17 11.94
N LEU A 253 -18.68 11.48 12.24
CA LEU A 253 -17.53 12.38 12.13
C LEU A 253 -16.89 12.69 13.48
N SER A 254 -17.63 12.60 14.59
CA SER A 254 -17.12 12.96 15.91
C SER A 254 -16.02 12.05 16.44
N GLU A 255 -15.85 10.86 15.88
CA GLU A 255 -14.76 9.94 16.21
C GLU A 255 -13.40 10.35 15.61
N PHE A 256 -13.41 11.22 14.58
CA PHE A 256 -12.18 11.70 13.96
C PHE A 256 -11.64 12.95 14.68
N GLN A 257 -10.33 12.96 14.93
CA GLN A 257 -9.67 14.11 15.48
C GLN A 257 -9.66 15.26 14.48
N ALA A 258 -10.36 16.35 14.79
CA ALA A 258 -10.29 17.57 13.99
C ALA A 258 -8.91 18.26 14.11
N ILE A 259 -8.50 18.99 13.05
CA ILE A 259 -7.22 19.70 13.04
C ILE A 259 -7.18 20.87 14.02
N ASN A 260 -8.33 21.47 14.28
CA ASN A 260 -8.51 22.54 15.27
C ASN A 260 -9.56 22.14 16.31
N ASP A 261 -9.54 22.80 17.45
CA ASP A 261 -10.51 22.56 18.52
C ASP A 261 -11.94 22.90 18.03
N PRO A 262 -12.89 21.94 18.08
CA PRO A 262 -14.27 22.18 17.70
C PRO A 262 -14.98 23.28 18.52
N SER A 263 -14.51 23.58 19.74
CA SER A 263 -15.01 24.68 20.55
C SER A 263 -14.43 26.05 20.15
N SER A 264 -13.38 26.03 19.30
CA SER A 264 -12.73 27.23 18.76
C SER A 264 -12.62 27.11 17.23
N PRO A 265 -13.73 27.28 16.50
CA PRO A 265 -13.74 27.28 15.03
C PRO A 265 -12.81 28.35 14.48
N LEU A 266 -12.41 28.19 13.21
CA LEU A 266 -11.45 29.12 12.56
C LEU A 266 -12.08 30.48 12.26
N ILE A 267 -13.43 30.57 12.18
CA ILE A 267 -14.17 31.76 11.77
C ILE A 267 -15.38 31.94 12.67
#